data_8409e973518518d096ae599621578591
#
_entry.id   8409e973518518d096ae599621578591
#
_cell.length_a   1.000
_cell.length_b   1.000
_cell.length_c   1.000
_cell.angle_alpha   90.00
_cell.angle_beta   90.00
_cell.angle_gamma   90.00
#
_symmetry.space_group_name_H-M   'P 1'
#
loop_
_entity.id
_entity.type
_entity.pdbx_description
1 polymer ?
#
loop_
_entity_poly.entity_id
_entity_poly.type
_entity_poly.pdbx_seq_one_letter_code
_entity_poly.pdbx_strand_id
1 'polypeptide(L)'
;MADEKKTGKIGHTREDASQPMVLPGIHRYQFFTNLRDRGWTKNLDRVALFGIVAGLLATVVKPLLRGNPATIYCYECRACYATQDRCPVGIAFQAELVVAGRVADYDRFIRNGGLKCIRCGNCQSYCVQYLPLPQMFAAMQEDTREAMKKGIVPRRTLENSLAQGLVGKEFIDDVVKVLS
;
A
#
# COMPACT_ATOMS: atom_id res chain seq x y z
N MET A 1 10.11 43.78 47.32
CA MET A 1 11.14 42.87 46.79
C MET A 1 10.51 42.14 45.65
N ALA A 2 10.78 42.55 44.42
CA ALA A 2 10.15 42.01 43.21
C ALA A 2 11.08 40.93 42.64
N ASP A 3 10.55 39.72 42.50
CA ASP A 3 11.21 38.59 41.87
C ASP A 3 11.31 38.80 40.36
N GLU A 4 12.50 39.07 39.88
CA GLU A 4 12.84 39.28 38.48
C GLU A 4 12.89 37.92 37.78
N LYS A 5 11.80 37.60 37.09
CA LYS A 5 11.65 36.40 36.29
C LYS A 5 12.58 36.51 35.09
N LYS A 6 13.79 35.93 35.19
CA LYS A 6 14.73 35.78 34.05
C LYS A 6 14.08 34.93 32.95
N THR A 7 13.49 35.58 31.96
CA THR A 7 13.17 34.97 30.68
C THR A 7 14.47 34.68 29.95
N GLY A 8 14.93 33.43 30.05
CA GLY A 8 16.09 32.96 29.33
C GLY A 8 15.81 33.04 27.80
N LYS A 9 16.47 33.98 27.13
CA LYS A 9 16.56 33.99 25.67
C LYS A 9 17.29 32.70 25.26
N ILE A 10 16.57 31.79 24.62
CA ILE A 10 17.15 30.63 23.92
C ILE A 10 17.83 31.18 22.66
N GLY A 11 19.05 31.68 22.83
CA GLY A 11 19.91 32.05 21.72
C GLY A 11 20.71 30.80 21.32
N HIS A 12 20.30 30.12 20.26
CA HIS A 12 21.16 29.10 19.67
C HIS A 12 22.33 29.79 18.96
N THR A 13 23.48 29.78 19.56
CA THR A 13 24.72 30.16 18.89
C THR A 13 25.23 29.01 18.04
N ARG A 14 26.00 29.31 16.99
CA ARG A 14 26.52 28.30 16.04
C ARG A 14 27.36 27.21 16.71
N GLU A 15 27.88 27.48 17.91
CA GLU A 15 28.63 26.53 18.77
C GLU A 15 27.70 25.51 19.43
N ASP A 16 26.44 25.90 19.75
CA ASP A 16 25.47 24.98 20.35
C ASP A 16 24.95 23.92 19.35
N ALA A 17 25.11 24.17 18.06
CA ALA A 17 24.69 23.21 17.01
C ALA A 17 25.59 21.96 16.96
N SER A 18 26.80 22.02 17.53
CA SER A 18 27.71 20.87 17.60
C SER A 18 27.46 19.99 18.83
N GLN A 19 26.67 20.45 19.79
CA GLN A 19 26.33 19.65 20.96
C GLN A 19 25.12 18.75 20.64
N PRO A 20 25.18 17.47 21.04
CA PRO A 20 24.04 16.58 20.82
C PRO A 20 22.83 17.13 21.58
N MET A 21 21.74 17.38 20.86
CA MET A 21 20.49 17.88 21.43
C MET A 21 19.95 16.87 22.44
N VAL A 22 20.06 17.21 23.71
CA VAL A 22 19.51 16.39 24.79
C VAL A 22 18.05 16.77 24.97
N LEU A 23 17.16 15.95 24.42
CA LEU A 23 15.72 16.16 24.59
C LEU A 23 15.31 15.88 26.04
N PRO A 24 14.69 16.87 26.72
CA PRO A 24 14.29 16.69 28.12
C PRO A 24 13.23 15.57 28.19
N GLY A 25 13.50 14.53 28.95
CA GLY A 25 12.64 13.37 29.14
C GLY A 25 13.18 12.05 28.60
N ILE A 26 14.11 12.05 27.64
CA ILE A 26 14.72 10.81 27.11
C ILE A 26 15.61 10.15 28.16
N HIS A 27 16.19 10.92 29.09
CA HIS A 27 16.98 10.37 30.20
C HIS A 27 16.18 9.48 31.18
N ARG A 28 14.87 9.53 31.18
CA ARG A 28 14.05 8.63 32.00
C ARG A 28 14.07 7.16 31.51
N TYR A 29 14.51 6.94 30.29
CA TYR A 29 14.57 5.58 29.71
C TYR A 29 16.05 5.17 29.58
N GLN A 30 16.64 4.71 30.66
CA GLN A 30 17.98 4.12 30.66
C GLN A 30 18.18 3.02 29.64
N PHE A 31 17.07 2.39 29.20
CA PHE A 31 17.06 1.41 28.14
C PHE A 31 17.57 1.97 26.80
N PHE A 32 17.14 3.17 26.41
CA PHE A 32 17.56 3.78 25.14
C PHE A 32 18.98 4.32 25.16
N THR A 33 19.47 4.83 26.31
CA THR A 33 20.85 5.28 26.46
C THR A 33 21.82 4.11 26.41
N ASN A 34 21.49 3.00 27.08
CA ASN A 34 22.31 1.78 27.09
C ASN A 34 22.31 1.04 25.74
N LEU A 35 21.28 1.19 24.89
CA LEU A 35 21.26 0.63 23.53
C LEU A 35 22.35 1.21 22.64
N ARG A 36 22.63 2.52 22.77
CA ARG A 36 23.67 3.20 22.00
C ARG A 36 25.08 2.70 22.40
N ASP A 37 25.32 2.51 23.69
CA ASP A 37 26.63 2.13 24.21
C ASP A 37 27.00 0.67 23.98
N ARG A 38 26.00 -0.20 23.77
CA ARG A 38 26.19 -1.65 23.51
C ARG A 38 26.52 -2.02 22.06
N GLY A 39 26.74 -1.06 21.17
CA GLY A 39 27.01 -1.35 19.74
C GLY A 39 25.82 -1.93 18.96
N TRP A 40 24.66 -2.08 19.61
CA TRP A 40 23.44 -2.60 19.00
C TRP A 40 22.90 -1.68 17.90
N THR A 41 23.15 -0.38 18.03
CA THR A 41 22.70 0.61 17.03
C THR A 41 23.25 0.32 15.65
N LYS A 42 24.53 -0.06 15.53
CA LYS A 42 25.16 -0.40 14.24
C LYS A 42 24.51 -1.61 13.57
N ASN A 43 24.11 -2.60 14.38
CA ASN A 43 23.43 -3.79 13.84
C ASN A 43 21.97 -3.50 13.52
N LEU A 44 21.27 -2.69 14.33
CA LEU A 44 19.92 -2.24 14.06
C LEU A 44 19.84 -1.40 12.79
N ASP A 45 20.79 -0.48 12.57
CA ASP A 45 20.87 0.32 11.34
C ASP A 45 21.07 -0.57 10.11
N ARG A 46 21.92 -1.60 10.19
CA ARG A 46 22.11 -2.56 9.09
C ARG A 46 20.87 -3.39 8.82
N VAL A 47 20.20 -3.88 9.87
CA VAL A 47 18.96 -4.65 9.73
C VAL A 47 17.83 -3.77 9.17
N ALA A 48 17.71 -2.53 9.66
CA ALA A 48 16.74 -1.57 9.14
C ALA A 48 17.01 -1.22 7.68
N LEU A 49 18.27 -0.94 7.32
CA LEU A 49 18.66 -0.68 5.94
C LEU A 49 18.35 -1.89 5.04
N PHE A 50 18.72 -3.09 5.47
CA PHE A 50 18.41 -4.32 4.72
C PHE A 50 16.91 -4.53 4.56
N GLY A 51 16.12 -4.30 5.62
CA GLY A 51 14.65 -4.38 5.57
C GLY A 51 14.04 -3.37 4.59
N ILE A 52 14.53 -2.13 4.58
CA ILE A 52 14.07 -1.09 3.65
C ILE A 52 14.42 -1.48 2.21
N VAL A 53 15.67 -1.88 1.95
CA VAL A 53 16.12 -2.29 0.61
C VAL A 53 15.35 -3.51 0.13
N ALA A 54 15.16 -4.52 0.98
CA ALA A 54 14.38 -5.72 0.64
C ALA A 54 12.90 -5.37 0.36
N GLY A 55 12.31 -4.48 1.14
CA GLY A 55 10.95 -3.99 0.92
C GLY A 55 10.81 -3.25 -0.40
N LEU A 56 11.73 -2.34 -0.73
CA LEU A 56 11.75 -1.63 -2.01
C LEU A 56 11.95 -2.58 -3.19
N LEU A 57 12.87 -3.53 -3.09
CA LEU A 57 13.08 -4.56 -4.12
C LEU A 57 11.80 -5.40 -4.32
N ALA A 58 11.16 -5.82 -3.25
CA ALA A 58 9.91 -6.59 -3.34
C ALA A 58 8.80 -5.83 -4.05
N THR A 59 8.64 -4.52 -3.80
CA THR A 59 7.61 -3.69 -4.46
C THR A 59 7.86 -3.50 -5.95
N VAL A 60 9.12 -3.52 -6.40
CA VAL A 60 9.48 -3.40 -7.82
C VAL A 60 9.49 -4.76 -8.52
N VAL A 61 10.12 -5.76 -7.90
CA VAL A 61 10.31 -7.08 -8.51
C VAL A 61 8.99 -7.82 -8.66
N LYS A 62 8.10 -7.72 -7.68
CA LYS A 62 6.81 -8.42 -7.70
C LYS A 62 5.91 -8.05 -8.90
N PRO A 63 5.67 -6.74 -9.23
CA PRO A 63 4.94 -6.37 -10.44
C PRO A 63 5.64 -6.78 -11.74
N LEU A 64 6.97 -6.73 -11.78
CA LEU A 64 7.75 -7.13 -12.96
C LEU A 64 7.61 -8.63 -13.25
N LEU A 65 7.73 -9.46 -12.21
CA LEU A 65 7.61 -10.92 -12.34
C LEU A 65 6.20 -11.38 -12.68
N ARG A 66 5.18 -10.60 -12.33
CA ARG A 66 3.77 -10.92 -12.58
C ARG A 66 3.19 -10.28 -13.83
N GLY A 67 4.01 -9.64 -14.67
CA GLY A 67 3.55 -9.02 -15.91
C GLY A 67 2.72 -7.74 -15.74
N ASN A 68 2.69 -7.13 -14.56
CA ASN A 68 2.00 -5.87 -14.27
C ASN A 68 2.95 -4.68 -13.99
N PRO A 69 4.02 -4.46 -14.79
CA PRO A 69 4.98 -3.40 -14.51
C PRO A 69 4.36 -1.99 -14.56
N ALA A 70 3.29 -1.82 -15.32
CA ALA A 70 2.59 -0.54 -15.45
C ALA A 70 2.00 -0.03 -14.12
N THR A 71 1.75 -0.92 -13.15
CA THR A 71 1.24 -0.51 -11.82
C THR A 71 2.22 0.37 -11.05
N ILE A 72 3.53 0.28 -11.35
CA ILE A 72 4.59 1.08 -10.72
C ILE A 72 4.41 2.57 -11.05
N TYR A 73 3.91 2.89 -12.25
CA TYR A 73 3.73 4.26 -12.70
C TYR A 73 2.45 4.93 -12.16
N CYS A 74 1.63 4.22 -11.41
CA CYS A 74 0.46 4.82 -10.77
C CYS A 74 0.88 5.69 -9.57
N TYR A 75 0.62 6.98 -9.63
CA TYR A 75 0.92 7.95 -8.56
C TYR A 75 -0.13 8.00 -7.45
N GLU A 76 -1.14 7.13 -7.52
CA GLU A 76 -2.24 7.11 -6.54
C GLU A 76 -2.98 8.46 -6.41
N CYS A 77 -2.97 9.25 -7.48
CA CYS A 77 -3.58 10.58 -7.52
C CYS A 77 -5.11 10.56 -7.40
N ARG A 78 -5.72 9.35 -7.50
CA ARG A 78 -7.17 9.11 -7.39
C ARG A 78 -8.03 9.80 -8.46
N ALA A 79 -7.44 10.41 -9.50
CA ALA A 79 -8.19 11.06 -10.57
C ALA A 79 -9.20 10.10 -11.25
N CYS A 80 -8.88 8.81 -11.32
CA CYS A 80 -9.78 7.78 -11.85
C CYS A 80 -11.09 7.62 -11.04
N TYR A 81 -11.17 8.12 -9.79
CA TYR A 81 -12.42 8.12 -9.00
C TYR A 81 -13.48 9.07 -9.56
N ALA A 82 -13.08 10.04 -10.39
CA ALA A 82 -14.05 10.90 -11.07
C ALA A 82 -15.00 10.14 -12.00
N THR A 83 -14.71 8.85 -12.27
CA THR A 83 -15.59 7.97 -13.04
C THR A 83 -16.57 7.15 -12.19
N GLN A 84 -16.63 7.37 -10.89
CA GLN A 84 -17.47 6.57 -9.99
C GLN A 84 -18.91 6.46 -10.50
N ASP A 85 -19.52 7.59 -10.84
CA ASP A 85 -20.91 7.64 -11.34
C ASP A 85 -21.08 7.11 -12.77
N ARG A 86 -19.98 6.94 -13.51
CA ARG A 86 -19.97 6.48 -14.91
C ARG A 86 -19.50 5.05 -15.07
N CYS A 87 -19.13 4.40 -13.97
CA CYS A 87 -18.75 2.99 -13.99
C CYS A 87 -20.00 2.11 -14.17
N PRO A 88 -20.14 1.37 -15.28
CA PRO A 88 -21.35 0.60 -15.56
C PRO A 88 -21.59 -0.52 -14.54
N VAL A 89 -20.58 -0.92 -13.80
CA VAL A 89 -20.68 -1.96 -12.76
C VAL A 89 -20.56 -1.39 -11.34
N GLY A 90 -20.53 -0.06 -11.20
CA GLY A 90 -20.57 0.62 -9.90
C GLY A 90 -19.32 0.45 -9.04
N ILE A 91 -18.13 0.33 -9.64
CA ILE A 91 -16.88 0.32 -8.89
C ILE A 91 -16.51 1.75 -8.51
N ALA A 92 -16.41 2.01 -7.21
CA ALA A 92 -16.09 3.34 -6.69
C ALA A 92 -14.57 3.61 -6.55
N PHE A 93 -13.77 2.56 -6.41
CA PHE A 93 -12.39 2.66 -5.94
C PHE A 93 -11.38 2.08 -6.93
N GLN A 94 -11.33 2.60 -8.16
CA GLN A 94 -10.46 2.09 -9.23
C GLN A 94 -8.96 2.18 -8.89
N ALA A 95 -8.52 3.26 -8.21
CA ALA A 95 -7.12 3.38 -7.78
C ALA A 95 -6.74 2.29 -6.78
N GLU A 96 -7.66 1.86 -5.92
CA GLU A 96 -7.43 0.77 -4.97
C GLU A 96 -7.17 -0.56 -5.69
N LEU A 97 -7.80 -0.78 -6.85
CA LEU A 97 -7.54 -1.95 -7.69
C LEU A 97 -6.11 -1.94 -8.24
N VAL A 98 -5.61 -0.77 -8.64
CA VAL A 98 -4.22 -0.63 -9.12
C VAL A 98 -3.22 -0.86 -8.00
N VAL A 99 -3.48 -0.29 -6.80
CA VAL A 99 -2.65 -0.49 -5.61
C VAL A 99 -2.63 -1.96 -5.20
N ALA A 100 -3.79 -2.62 -5.19
CA ALA A 100 -3.88 -4.06 -4.93
C ALA A 100 -3.05 -4.87 -5.93
N GLY A 101 -3.05 -4.46 -7.22
CA GLY A 101 -2.23 -5.05 -8.27
C GLY A 101 -0.74 -4.91 -8.03
N ARG A 102 -0.30 -3.74 -7.55
CA ARG A 102 1.11 -3.47 -7.27
C ARG A 102 1.69 -4.40 -6.20
N VAL A 103 0.93 -4.64 -5.14
CA VAL A 103 1.36 -5.49 -4.02
C VAL A 103 0.87 -6.94 -4.14
N ALA A 104 0.13 -7.27 -5.21
CA ALA A 104 -0.55 -8.55 -5.44
C ALA A 104 -1.41 -8.98 -4.24
N ASP A 105 -2.18 -8.01 -3.72
CA ASP A 105 -3.17 -8.22 -2.68
C ASP A 105 -4.51 -8.61 -3.33
N TYR A 106 -4.69 -9.90 -3.56
CA TYR A 106 -5.89 -10.45 -4.20
C TYR A 106 -7.14 -10.25 -3.35
N ASP A 107 -7.00 -10.30 -2.02
CA ASP A 107 -8.10 -10.08 -1.08
C ASP A 107 -8.66 -8.66 -1.23
N ARG A 108 -7.78 -7.65 -1.23
CA ARG A 108 -8.15 -6.25 -1.46
C ARG A 108 -8.74 -6.03 -2.85
N PHE A 109 -8.17 -6.67 -3.89
CA PHE A 109 -8.68 -6.59 -5.26
C PHE A 109 -10.11 -7.10 -5.38
N ILE A 110 -10.41 -8.25 -4.78
CA ILE A 110 -11.75 -8.86 -4.80
C ILE A 110 -12.73 -7.98 -4.02
N ARG A 111 -12.39 -7.56 -2.81
CA ARG A 111 -13.26 -6.72 -1.96
C ARG A 111 -13.62 -5.39 -2.58
N ASN A 112 -12.76 -4.81 -3.40
CA ASN A 112 -13.03 -3.57 -4.13
C ASN A 112 -13.72 -3.80 -5.49
N GLY A 113 -14.20 -5.00 -5.76
CA GLY A 113 -14.97 -5.33 -6.96
C GLY A 113 -14.12 -5.57 -8.20
N GLY A 114 -12.83 -5.92 -8.04
CA GLY A 114 -11.95 -6.21 -9.17
C GLY A 114 -12.45 -7.33 -10.08
N LEU A 115 -13.07 -8.38 -9.52
CA LEU A 115 -13.70 -9.46 -10.30
C LEU A 115 -15.03 -9.04 -10.98
N LYS A 116 -15.63 -7.93 -10.57
CA LYS A 116 -16.83 -7.37 -11.23
C LYS A 116 -16.49 -6.46 -12.40
N CYS A 117 -15.23 -6.03 -12.53
CA CYS A 117 -14.79 -5.08 -13.54
C CYS A 117 -14.91 -5.68 -14.96
N ILE A 118 -15.68 -5.02 -15.82
CA ILE A 118 -15.87 -5.41 -17.24
C ILE A 118 -14.83 -4.76 -18.17
N ARG A 119 -13.82 -4.12 -17.64
CA ARG A 119 -12.71 -3.54 -18.43
C ARG A 119 -13.14 -2.51 -19.48
N CYS A 120 -14.19 -1.75 -19.23
CA CYS A 120 -14.78 -0.80 -20.18
C CYS A 120 -13.89 0.39 -20.58
N GLY A 121 -12.82 0.69 -19.82
CA GLY A 121 -11.88 1.78 -20.11
C GLY A 121 -12.31 3.17 -19.62
N ASN A 122 -13.52 3.37 -19.08
CA ASN A 122 -13.96 4.69 -18.63
C ASN A 122 -12.99 5.33 -17.61
N CYS A 123 -12.43 4.55 -16.67
CA CYS A 123 -11.47 5.04 -15.70
C CYS A 123 -10.13 5.44 -16.33
N GLN A 124 -9.76 4.87 -17.47
CA GLN A 124 -8.53 5.21 -18.18
C GLN A 124 -8.56 6.63 -18.73
N SER A 125 -9.71 7.10 -19.22
CA SER A 125 -9.85 8.47 -19.78
C SER A 125 -9.60 9.57 -18.76
N TYR A 126 -9.70 9.27 -17.47
CA TYR A 126 -9.40 10.19 -16.36
C TYR A 126 -8.01 9.95 -15.74
N CYS A 127 -7.28 8.96 -16.23
CA CYS A 127 -5.95 8.68 -15.71
C CYS A 127 -4.95 9.72 -16.20
N VAL A 128 -4.39 10.52 -15.30
CA VAL A 128 -3.39 11.55 -15.61
C VAL A 128 -2.13 10.96 -16.26
N GLN A 129 -1.80 9.71 -15.91
CA GLN A 129 -0.64 8.99 -16.43
C GLN A 129 -0.96 8.17 -17.69
N TYR A 130 -2.17 8.23 -18.21
CA TYR A 130 -2.61 7.46 -19.37
C TYR A 130 -2.32 5.95 -19.27
N LEU A 131 -2.38 5.39 -18.04
CA LEU A 131 -2.12 3.98 -17.80
C LEU A 131 -3.15 3.10 -18.51
N PRO A 132 -2.74 1.95 -19.06
CA PRO A 132 -3.65 1.02 -19.71
C PRO A 132 -4.48 0.22 -18.68
N LEU A 133 -5.35 0.91 -17.92
CA LEU A 133 -6.11 0.33 -16.82
C LEU A 133 -6.92 -0.93 -17.18
N PRO A 134 -7.60 -1.00 -18.36
CA PRO A 134 -8.32 -2.21 -18.73
C PRO A 134 -7.43 -3.44 -18.83
N GLN A 135 -6.24 -3.29 -19.43
CA GLN A 135 -5.26 -4.38 -19.56
C GLN A 135 -4.69 -4.79 -18.22
N MET A 136 -4.39 -3.79 -17.37
CA MET A 136 -3.91 -4.03 -16.00
C MET A 136 -4.95 -4.80 -15.17
N PHE A 137 -6.22 -4.42 -15.26
CA PHE A 137 -7.29 -5.12 -14.54
C PHE A 137 -7.54 -6.53 -15.12
N ALA A 138 -7.41 -6.72 -16.43
CA ALA A 138 -7.49 -8.04 -17.04
C ALA A 138 -6.40 -8.98 -16.52
N ALA A 139 -5.16 -8.51 -16.48
CA ALA A 139 -4.05 -9.28 -15.93
C ALA A 139 -4.26 -9.61 -14.44
N MET A 140 -4.73 -8.62 -13.66
CA MET A 140 -5.04 -8.84 -12.23
C MET A 140 -6.19 -9.83 -12.01
N GLN A 141 -7.20 -9.82 -12.87
CA GLN A 141 -8.29 -10.80 -12.80
C GLN A 141 -7.77 -12.22 -13.05
N GLU A 142 -6.89 -12.41 -14.04
CA GLU A 142 -6.29 -13.72 -14.31
C GLU A 142 -5.36 -14.17 -13.18
N ASP A 143 -4.49 -13.29 -12.68
CA ASP A 143 -3.65 -13.58 -11.50
C ASP A 143 -4.51 -13.96 -10.28
N THR A 144 -5.65 -13.27 -10.09
CA THR A 144 -6.58 -13.56 -9.00
C THR A 144 -7.26 -14.93 -9.20
N ARG A 145 -7.63 -15.27 -10.43
CA ARG A 145 -8.18 -16.59 -10.78
C ARG A 145 -7.19 -17.71 -10.43
N GLU A 146 -5.92 -17.53 -10.78
CA GLU A 146 -4.88 -18.49 -10.39
C GLU A 146 -4.67 -18.57 -8.87
N ALA A 147 -4.69 -17.42 -8.19
CA ALA A 147 -4.55 -17.34 -6.74
C ALA A 147 -5.71 -18.06 -6.01
N MET A 148 -6.93 -17.95 -6.52
CA MET A 148 -8.09 -18.71 -6.03
C MET A 148 -7.89 -20.21 -6.20
N LYS A 149 -7.47 -20.68 -7.39
CA LYS A 149 -7.18 -22.10 -7.65
C LYS A 149 -6.08 -22.66 -6.72
N LYS A 150 -5.10 -21.82 -6.35
CA LYS A 150 -3.99 -22.18 -5.44
C LYS A 150 -4.37 -22.07 -3.96
N GLY A 151 -5.59 -21.64 -3.63
CA GLY A 151 -6.05 -21.45 -2.24
C GLY A 151 -5.38 -20.30 -1.48
N ILE A 152 -4.79 -19.33 -2.22
CA ILE A 152 -4.12 -18.17 -1.60
C ILE A 152 -5.15 -17.16 -1.07
N VAL A 153 -6.33 -17.12 -1.70
CA VAL A 153 -7.42 -16.22 -1.33
C VAL A 153 -8.24 -16.84 -0.20
N PRO A 154 -8.50 -16.12 0.91
CA PRO A 154 -9.32 -16.63 2.00
C PRO A 154 -10.76 -16.96 1.54
N ARG A 155 -11.28 -18.13 1.91
CA ARG A 155 -12.67 -18.54 1.58
C ARG A 155 -13.70 -17.49 2.03
N ARG A 156 -13.53 -16.94 3.22
CA ARG A 156 -14.42 -15.89 3.76
C ARG A 156 -14.53 -14.67 2.85
N THR A 157 -13.46 -14.29 2.17
CA THR A 157 -13.47 -13.16 1.22
C THR A 157 -14.30 -13.49 0.00
N LEU A 158 -14.18 -14.71 -0.53
CA LEU A 158 -14.95 -15.16 -1.68
C LEU A 158 -16.45 -15.24 -1.36
N GLU A 159 -16.81 -15.81 -0.20
CA GLU A 159 -18.19 -15.89 0.27
C GLU A 159 -18.82 -14.50 0.44
N ASN A 160 -18.11 -13.59 1.12
CA ASN A 160 -18.59 -12.21 1.33
C ASN A 160 -18.72 -11.45 0.00
N SER A 161 -17.78 -11.61 -0.90
CA SER A 161 -17.80 -10.92 -2.20
C SER A 161 -18.90 -11.46 -3.13
N LEU A 162 -19.18 -12.74 -3.04
CA LEU A 162 -20.31 -13.35 -3.75
C LEU A 162 -21.64 -12.83 -3.19
N ALA A 163 -21.80 -12.81 -1.86
CA ALA A 163 -23.01 -12.29 -1.20
C ALA A 163 -23.26 -10.81 -1.50
N GLN A 164 -22.20 -10.00 -1.63
CA GLN A 164 -22.27 -8.58 -1.96
C GLN A 164 -22.40 -8.29 -3.46
N GLY A 165 -22.40 -9.32 -4.32
CA GLY A 165 -22.46 -9.15 -5.76
C GLY A 165 -21.22 -8.42 -6.35
N LEU A 166 -20.06 -8.58 -5.73
CA LEU A 166 -18.78 -8.02 -6.18
C LEU A 166 -18.03 -8.95 -7.17
N VAL A 167 -18.64 -10.06 -7.54
CA VAL A 167 -18.13 -11.04 -8.50
C VAL A 167 -18.87 -10.90 -9.82
N GLY A 168 -18.15 -10.70 -10.92
CA GLY A 168 -18.71 -10.67 -12.27
C GLY A 168 -19.19 -12.06 -12.72
N LYS A 169 -20.15 -12.09 -13.64
CA LYS A 169 -20.72 -13.35 -14.15
C LYS A 169 -19.65 -14.32 -14.66
N GLU A 170 -18.58 -13.80 -15.26
CA GLU A 170 -17.46 -14.59 -15.79
C GLU A 170 -16.69 -15.39 -14.72
N PHE A 171 -16.76 -14.97 -13.45
CA PHE A 171 -15.97 -15.52 -12.34
C PHE A 171 -16.83 -16.29 -11.32
N ILE A 172 -18.17 -16.27 -11.45
CA ILE A 172 -19.05 -16.95 -10.50
C ILE A 172 -18.74 -18.45 -10.43
N ASP A 173 -18.61 -19.10 -11.58
CA ASP A 173 -18.35 -20.55 -11.63
C ASP A 173 -16.99 -20.91 -11.02
N ASP A 174 -15.97 -20.08 -11.27
CA ASP A 174 -14.64 -20.27 -10.67
C ASP A 174 -14.70 -20.13 -9.14
N VAL A 175 -15.42 -19.12 -8.63
CA VAL A 175 -15.57 -18.89 -7.18
C VAL A 175 -16.37 -20.03 -6.54
N VAL A 176 -17.48 -20.46 -7.11
CA VAL A 176 -18.30 -21.56 -6.60
C VAL A 176 -17.50 -22.86 -6.56
N LYS A 177 -16.70 -23.15 -7.60
CA LYS A 177 -15.83 -24.32 -7.67
C LYS A 177 -14.74 -24.35 -6.58
N VAL A 178 -14.26 -23.17 -6.17
CA VAL A 178 -13.27 -23.05 -5.07
C VAL A 178 -13.92 -23.19 -3.70
N LEU A 179 -15.21 -22.80 -3.58
CA LEU A 179 -15.96 -22.90 -2.34
C LEU A 179 -16.54 -24.30 -2.08
N SER A 180 -16.84 -25.06 -3.16
CA SER A 180 -17.28 -26.47 -3.06
C SER A 180 -16.12 -27.38 -2.64
#